data_f20a33d5c4eda612da7600f8faed5e52
#
_entry.id   f20a33d5c4eda612da7600f8faed5e52
#
_cell.length_a   1.000
_cell.length_b   1.000
_cell.length_c   1.000
_cell.angle_alpha   90.00
_cell.angle_beta   90.00
_cell.angle_gamma   90.00
#
_symmetry.space_group_name_H-M   'P 1'
#
loop_
_entity.id
_entity.type
_entity.pdbx_description
1 polymer ?
#
loop_
_entity_poly.entity_id
_entity_poly.type
_entity_poly.pdbx_seq_one_letter_code
_entity_poly.pdbx_strand_id
1 'polypeptide(L)'
;GPLSAADEQGRFQVAEDLRLDLVLAEPDIRQPLSVKWDARGRIWVAEFIQYPEPAGLTMVSRDAFLRSVYDKVPAPPPHHDRGLDRISFHEDVDGDGIVDKHGVFVDGLSLVSSFAFDAAGLWVLQPPYLLFYPDADRDDRPDGDPKVHLEGFGIEDSHSIANNLRWGPDGWLYAAQGSTVTSRVRRPGATTPPVMSTGQCIWSYQPP
;
A
#
# COMPACT_ATOMS: atom_id res chain seq x y z
N GLY A 1 14.07 10.71 -24.25
CA GLY A 1 12.95 10.72 -23.29
C GLY A 1 12.49 9.30 -22.98
N PRO A 2 11.58 9.08 -22.03
CA PRO A 2 10.99 7.77 -21.80
C PRO A 2 10.26 7.28 -23.06
N LEU A 3 10.22 5.95 -23.22
CA LEU A 3 9.48 5.33 -24.32
C LEU A 3 7.98 5.36 -24.06
N SER A 4 7.17 5.30 -25.11
CA SER A 4 5.77 4.95 -24.94
C SER A 4 5.63 3.49 -24.47
N ALA A 5 4.55 3.14 -23.79
CA ALA A 5 4.31 1.77 -23.34
C ALA A 5 4.31 0.76 -24.50
N ALA A 6 3.77 1.14 -25.68
CA ALA A 6 3.77 0.31 -26.88
C ALA A 6 5.18 0.13 -27.47
N ASP A 7 5.99 1.20 -27.48
CA ASP A 7 7.38 1.11 -27.95
C ASP A 7 8.24 0.26 -27.00
N GLU A 8 7.96 0.33 -25.71
CA GLU A 8 8.67 -0.47 -24.71
C GLU A 8 8.29 -1.95 -24.84
N GLN A 9 7.00 -2.26 -24.98
CA GLN A 9 6.52 -3.62 -25.20
C GLN A 9 7.24 -4.30 -26.38
N GLY A 10 7.44 -3.59 -27.49
CA GLY A 10 8.12 -4.10 -28.69
C GLY A 10 9.62 -4.38 -28.49
N ARG A 11 10.23 -3.97 -27.37
CA ARG A 11 11.66 -4.22 -27.05
C ARG A 11 11.90 -5.44 -26.17
N PHE A 12 10.85 -6.00 -25.57
CA PHE A 12 11.00 -7.23 -24.78
C PHE A 12 11.27 -8.43 -25.69
N GLN A 13 12.21 -9.25 -25.28
CA GLN A 13 12.45 -10.56 -25.88
C GLN A 13 11.84 -11.62 -24.98
N VAL A 14 10.79 -12.27 -25.45
CA VAL A 14 10.11 -13.37 -24.76
C VAL A 14 10.42 -14.70 -25.45
N ALA A 15 10.31 -15.81 -24.73
CA ALA A 15 10.44 -17.13 -25.33
C ALA A 15 9.33 -17.38 -26.36
N GLU A 16 9.57 -18.28 -27.31
CA GLU A 16 8.68 -18.50 -28.48
C GLU A 16 7.26 -18.95 -28.09
N ASP A 17 7.10 -19.57 -26.92
CA ASP A 17 5.85 -20.05 -26.35
C ASP A 17 5.15 -19.05 -25.42
N LEU A 18 5.71 -17.82 -25.27
CA LEU A 18 5.16 -16.78 -24.42
C LEU A 18 4.72 -15.56 -25.24
N ARG A 19 3.73 -14.88 -24.73
CA ARG A 19 3.25 -13.57 -25.21
C ARG A 19 3.31 -12.55 -24.08
N LEU A 20 3.74 -11.34 -24.38
CA LEU A 20 3.72 -10.20 -23.49
C LEU A 20 2.60 -9.25 -23.89
N ASP A 21 1.62 -9.10 -23.03
CA ASP A 21 0.50 -8.19 -23.24
C ASP A 21 0.64 -6.95 -22.35
N LEU A 22 0.38 -5.77 -22.92
CA LEU A 22 0.26 -4.53 -22.16
C LEU A 22 -1.13 -4.47 -21.54
N VAL A 23 -1.20 -4.49 -20.21
CA VAL A 23 -2.48 -4.48 -19.47
C VAL A 23 -2.83 -3.08 -18.98
N LEU A 24 -1.87 -2.39 -18.37
CA LEU A 24 -2.04 -1.06 -17.78
C LEU A 24 -0.75 -0.26 -17.95
N ALA A 25 -0.87 1.03 -18.21
CA ALA A 25 0.25 1.98 -18.27
C ALA A 25 -0.17 3.35 -17.75
N GLU A 26 0.78 4.26 -17.66
CA GLU A 26 0.44 5.68 -17.46
C GLU A 26 -0.36 6.22 -18.65
N PRO A 27 -1.38 7.04 -18.42
CA PRO A 27 -1.73 7.72 -17.17
C PRO A 27 -2.72 6.96 -16.26
N ASP A 28 -3.18 5.76 -16.64
CA ASP A 28 -4.23 5.02 -15.91
C ASP A 28 -3.76 4.56 -14.53
N ILE A 29 -2.50 4.15 -14.45
CA ILE A 29 -1.81 3.89 -13.18
C ILE A 29 -0.51 4.69 -13.12
N ARG A 30 -0.05 4.98 -11.87
CA ARG A 30 1.22 5.68 -11.65
C ARG A 30 1.99 5.02 -10.51
N GLN A 31 3.28 4.76 -10.71
CA GLN A 31 4.17 4.19 -9.69
C GLN A 31 3.55 2.99 -8.93
N PRO A 32 3.13 1.92 -9.63
CA PRO A 32 2.48 0.77 -8.99
C PRO A 32 3.47 0.05 -8.06
N LEU A 33 3.12 -0.07 -6.78
CA LEU A 33 3.93 -0.75 -5.77
C LEU A 33 3.38 -2.14 -5.42
N SER A 34 2.06 -2.28 -5.32
CA SER A 34 1.40 -3.54 -4.99
C SER A 34 0.24 -3.77 -5.94
N VAL A 35 0.23 -4.93 -6.58
CA VAL A 35 -0.82 -5.34 -7.52
C VAL A 35 -1.46 -6.62 -6.99
N LYS A 36 -2.80 -6.66 -6.97
CA LYS A 36 -3.58 -7.83 -6.52
C LYS A 36 -4.84 -7.98 -7.36
N TRP A 37 -5.37 -9.20 -7.36
CA TRP A 37 -6.66 -9.51 -7.99
C TRP A 37 -7.70 -9.76 -6.92
N ASP A 38 -8.89 -9.21 -7.12
CA ASP A 38 -10.04 -9.51 -6.28
C ASP A 38 -10.77 -10.79 -6.75
N ALA A 39 -11.82 -11.18 -6.03
CA ALA A 39 -12.62 -12.36 -6.38
C ALA A 39 -13.40 -12.23 -7.70
N ARG A 40 -13.53 -11.02 -8.25
CA ARG A 40 -14.15 -10.74 -9.54
C ARG A 40 -13.14 -10.74 -10.69
N GLY A 41 -11.83 -10.95 -10.40
CA GLY A 41 -10.76 -10.92 -11.38
C GLY A 41 -10.27 -9.51 -11.72
N ARG A 42 -10.73 -8.46 -11.04
CA ARG A 42 -10.28 -7.09 -11.26
C ARG A 42 -8.89 -6.86 -10.69
N ILE A 43 -8.12 -6.03 -11.35
CA ILE A 43 -6.78 -5.64 -10.93
C ILE A 43 -6.88 -4.47 -9.97
N TRP A 44 -6.32 -4.63 -8.77
CA TRP A 44 -6.22 -3.57 -7.77
C TRP A 44 -4.76 -3.16 -7.59
N VAL A 45 -4.51 -1.86 -7.50
CA VAL A 45 -3.16 -1.30 -7.46
C VAL A 45 -3.03 -0.30 -6.31
N ALA A 46 -2.00 -0.50 -5.47
CA ALA A 46 -1.52 0.56 -4.59
C ALA A 46 -0.51 1.40 -5.38
N GLU A 47 -0.83 2.66 -5.59
CA GLU A 47 -0.02 3.62 -6.32
C GLU A 47 0.77 4.49 -5.34
N PHE A 48 2.11 4.41 -5.40
CA PHE A 48 3.03 4.98 -4.42
C PHE A 48 3.60 6.32 -4.91
N ILE A 49 2.71 7.24 -5.27
CA ILE A 49 3.03 8.51 -5.94
C ILE A 49 3.70 9.51 -4.98
N GLN A 50 3.37 9.40 -3.68
CA GLN A 50 3.92 10.27 -2.62
C GLN A 50 5.40 10.04 -2.35
N TYR A 51 5.94 8.87 -2.74
CA TYR A 51 7.34 8.56 -2.57
C TYR A 51 8.27 9.71 -3.03
N PRO A 52 9.40 10.01 -2.33
CA PRO A 52 9.93 9.25 -1.20
C PRO A 52 9.53 9.77 0.19
N GLU A 53 8.93 10.93 0.31
CA GLU A 53 8.70 11.58 1.59
C GLU A 53 7.22 11.56 1.99
N PRO A 54 6.92 11.30 3.30
CA PRO A 54 5.54 11.34 3.78
C PRO A 54 4.92 12.73 3.63
N ALA A 55 3.66 12.79 3.25
CA ALA A 55 2.92 14.06 3.15
C ALA A 55 2.87 14.78 4.50
N GLY A 56 3.05 16.10 4.47
CA GLY A 56 2.93 16.99 5.63
C GLY A 56 4.01 16.81 6.70
N LEU A 57 5.06 16.03 6.44
CA LEU A 57 6.20 15.90 7.33
C LEU A 57 7.42 16.65 6.79
N THR A 58 8.23 17.17 7.71
CA THR A 58 9.51 17.80 7.37
C THR A 58 10.64 16.97 7.95
N MET A 59 11.58 16.57 7.11
CA MET A 59 12.82 15.95 7.57
C MET A 59 13.67 17.00 8.29
N VAL A 60 13.86 16.84 9.60
CA VAL A 60 14.61 17.78 10.45
C VAL A 60 16.06 17.39 10.66
N SER A 61 16.38 16.11 10.54
CA SER A 61 17.76 15.60 10.65
C SER A 61 17.88 14.20 10.06
N ARG A 62 19.08 13.65 10.14
CA ARG A 62 19.32 12.24 9.92
C ARG A 62 19.91 11.61 11.18
N ASP A 63 19.57 10.36 11.44
CA ASP A 63 20.15 9.61 12.56
C ASP A 63 21.55 9.06 12.23
N ALA A 64 22.13 8.33 13.17
CA ALA A 64 23.47 7.71 13.01
C ALA A 64 23.57 6.70 11.86
N PHE A 65 22.44 6.26 11.31
CA PHE A 65 22.34 5.33 10.18
C PHE A 65 21.89 6.04 8.89
N LEU A 66 21.92 7.39 8.87
CA LEU A 66 21.50 8.24 7.75
C LEU A 66 20.01 8.12 7.39
N ARG A 67 19.18 7.61 8.29
CA ARG A 67 17.73 7.52 8.14
C ARG A 67 17.07 8.85 8.46
N SER A 68 15.93 9.12 7.85
CA SER A 68 15.19 10.37 8.05
C SER A 68 14.61 10.46 9.47
N VAL A 69 14.79 11.62 10.09
CA VAL A 69 14.09 12.00 11.32
C VAL A 69 13.09 13.10 10.96
N TYR A 70 11.83 12.86 11.18
CA TYR A 70 10.76 13.80 10.88
C TYR A 70 10.36 14.63 12.10
N ASP A 71 9.79 15.80 11.86
CA ASP A 71 9.37 16.77 12.87
C ASP A 71 8.23 16.26 13.76
N LYS A 72 7.40 15.35 13.25
CA LYS A 72 6.24 14.77 13.95
C LYS A 72 5.93 13.36 13.46
N VAL A 73 5.08 12.65 14.18
CA VAL A 73 4.39 11.45 13.68
C VAL A 73 3.13 11.94 12.96
N PRO A 74 2.85 11.50 11.72
CA PRO A 74 1.64 11.92 11.02
C PRO A 74 0.38 11.46 11.80
N ALA A 75 -0.68 12.26 11.75
CA ALA A 75 -1.98 11.79 12.24
C ALA A 75 -2.51 10.67 11.32
N PRO A 76 -3.33 9.72 11.83
CA PRO A 76 -4.00 8.76 10.95
C PRO A 76 -5.13 9.43 10.14
N PRO A 77 -5.53 8.86 9.01
CA PRO A 77 -6.78 9.27 8.36
C PRO A 77 -7.98 9.21 9.33
N PRO A 78 -8.95 10.14 9.23
CA PRO A 78 -9.08 11.19 8.22
C PRO A 78 -8.31 12.47 8.52
N HIS A 79 -7.56 12.54 9.64
CA HIS A 79 -6.91 13.77 10.13
C HIS A 79 -5.46 13.94 9.66
N HIS A 80 -5.01 13.10 8.73
CA HIS A 80 -3.66 13.17 8.17
C HIS A 80 -3.53 14.30 7.14
N ASP A 81 -2.29 14.73 6.91
CA ASP A 81 -1.96 15.55 5.74
C ASP A 81 -2.15 14.66 4.49
N ARG A 82 -3.05 15.09 3.58
CA ARG A 82 -3.37 14.32 2.37
C ARG A 82 -2.14 14.24 1.45
N GLY A 83 -1.79 13.01 1.09
CA GLY A 83 -0.75 12.72 0.12
C GLY A 83 -1.29 12.51 -1.29
N LEU A 84 -0.45 11.93 -2.15
CA LEU A 84 -0.76 11.67 -3.55
C LEU A 84 -1.10 10.21 -3.82
N ASP A 85 -0.86 9.32 -2.85
CA ASP A 85 -1.08 7.90 -3.02
C ASP A 85 -2.56 7.56 -3.06
N ARG A 86 -2.86 6.46 -3.75
CA ARG A 86 -4.23 5.95 -3.86
C ARG A 86 -4.24 4.42 -4.02
N ILE A 87 -5.40 3.82 -3.78
CA ILE A 87 -5.68 2.45 -4.19
C ILE A 87 -6.75 2.52 -5.27
N SER A 88 -6.39 2.07 -6.47
CA SER A 88 -7.24 2.03 -7.65
C SER A 88 -7.62 0.59 -8.03
N PHE A 89 -8.70 0.45 -8.79
CA PHE A 89 -9.09 -0.82 -9.39
C PHE A 89 -9.42 -0.66 -10.88
N HIS A 90 -9.18 -1.74 -11.61
CA HIS A 90 -9.22 -1.76 -13.06
C HIS A 90 -9.90 -3.05 -13.51
N GLU A 91 -10.85 -2.95 -14.42
CA GLU A 91 -11.72 -4.03 -14.83
C GLU A 91 -11.76 -4.14 -16.37
N ASP A 92 -11.55 -5.34 -16.86
CA ASP A 92 -11.88 -5.76 -18.21
C ASP A 92 -13.32 -6.26 -18.17
N VAL A 93 -14.26 -5.46 -18.67
CA VAL A 93 -15.69 -5.70 -18.49
C VAL A 93 -16.23 -6.70 -19.49
N ASP A 94 -15.69 -6.71 -20.71
CA ASP A 94 -16.16 -7.57 -21.81
C ASP A 94 -15.32 -8.83 -22.02
N GLY A 95 -14.18 -8.94 -21.31
CA GLY A 95 -13.32 -10.12 -21.32
C GLY A 95 -12.42 -10.24 -22.55
N ASP A 96 -12.12 -9.12 -23.21
CA ASP A 96 -11.26 -9.11 -24.40
C ASP A 96 -9.75 -9.00 -24.07
N GLY A 97 -9.42 -8.83 -22.79
CA GLY A 97 -8.05 -8.70 -22.27
C GLY A 97 -7.58 -7.25 -22.18
N ILE A 98 -8.44 -6.29 -22.49
CA ILE A 98 -8.18 -4.84 -22.36
C ILE A 98 -8.99 -4.31 -21.20
N VAL A 99 -8.37 -3.45 -20.39
CA VAL A 99 -9.08 -2.81 -19.27
C VAL A 99 -9.96 -1.68 -19.78
N ASP A 100 -11.26 -1.74 -19.50
CA ASP A 100 -12.27 -0.76 -19.92
C ASP A 100 -12.66 0.22 -18.84
N LYS A 101 -12.57 -0.22 -17.58
CA LYS A 101 -13.09 0.55 -16.46
C LYS A 101 -12.03 0.76 -15.41
N HIS A 102 -11.93 2.00 -14.96
CA HIS A 102 -11.03 2.44 -13.91
C HIS A 102 -11.81 3.07 -12.77
N GLY A 103 -11.42 2.75 -11.53
CA GLY A 103 -11.99 3.36 -10.34
C GLY A 103 -10.93 3.60 -9.27
N VAL A 104 -11.27 4.44 -8.32
CA VAL A 104 -10.44 4.72 -7.15
C VAL A 104 -11.25 4.34 -5.92
N PHE A 105 -10.73 3.39 -5.14
CA PHE A 105 -11.32 3.00 -3.87
C PHE A 105 -11.07 4.07 -2.80
N VAL A 106 -9.81 4.48 -2.64
CA VAL A 106 -9.40 5.54 -1.70
C VAL A 106 -8.21 6.29 -2.24
N ASP A 107 -8.19 7.60 -2.03
CA ASP A 107 -7.11 8.52 -2.41
C ASP A 107 -6.61 9.36 -1.23
N GLY A 108 -5.64 10.22 -1.50
CA GLY A 108 -5.07 11.10 -0.49
C GLY A 108 -4.21 10.38 0.55
N LEU A 109 -3.80 9.15 0.29
CA LEU A 109 -2.94 8.37 1.14
C LEU A 109 -1.49 8.87 1.08
N SER A 110 -0.68 8.45 2.05
CA SER A 110 0.73 8.81 2.14
C SER A 110 1.57 7.59 2.48
N LEU A 111 2.47 7.20 1.58
CA LEU A 111 3.31 6.02 1.69
C LEU A 111 2.50 4.71 1.83
N VAL A 112 1.42 4.57 1.05
CA VAL A 112 0.66 3.32 1.01
C VAL A 112 1.51 2.20 0.40
N SER A 113 1.84 1.19 1.20
CA SER A 113 2.77 0.15 0.79
C SER A 113 2.12 -1.17 0.39
N SER A 114 0.94 -1.46 0.89
CA SER A 114 0.22 -2.69 0.58
C SER A 114 -1.23 -2.64 1.07
N PHE A 115 -2.04 -3.59 0.60
CA PHE A 115 -3.42 -3.79 1.04
C PHE A 115 -3.78 -5.29 1.02
N ALA A 116 -4.89 -5.65 1.65
CA ALA A 116 -5.45 -7.00 1.59
C ALA A 116 -6.98 -6.93 1.64
N PHE A 117 -7.64 -7.74 0.82
CA PHE A 117 -9.10 -7.80 0.78
C PHE A 117 -9.66 -8.47 2.02
N ASP A 118 -10.83 -8.02 2.44
CA ASP A 118 -11.67 -8.63 3.47
C ASP A 118 -13.12 -8.71 2.97
N ALA A 119 -13.92 -9.54 3.61
CA ALA A 119 -15.34 -9.65 3.28
C ALA A 119 -16.13 -8.36 3.54
N ALA A 120 -15.65 -7.53 4.49
CA ALA A 120 -16.31 -6.30 4.95
C ALA A 120 -15.54 -5.02 4.56
N GLY A 121 -14.50 -5.12 3.71
CA GLY A 121 -13.72 -3.95 3.30
C GLY A 121 -12.29 -4.25 2.91
N LEU A 122 -11.41 -3.29 3.16
CA LEU A 122 -10.02 -3.35 2.74
C LEU A 122 -9.06 -3.04 3.90
N TRP A 123 -8.14 -3.95 4.16
CA TRP A 123 -6.97 -3.68 5.01
C TRP A 123 -5.93 -2.90 4.21
N VAL A 124 -5.46 -1.80 4.78
CA VAL A 124 -4.48 -0.92 4.12
C VAL A 124 -3.28 -0.70 5.04
N LEU A 125 -2.11 -0.99 4.53
CA LEU A 125 -0.85 -0.72 5.22
C LEU A 125 -0.30 0.60 4.70
N GLN A 126 -0.44 1.61 5.53
CA GLN A 126 0.07 2.96 5.33
C GLN A 126 0.90 3.33 6.56
N PRO A 127 2.19 2.98 6.61
CA PRO A 127 3.02 3.32 7.76
C PRO A 127 2.89 4.80 8.14
N PRO A 128 2.76 5.11 9.45
CA PRO A 128 2.98 4.21 10.59
C PRO A 128 1.76 3.39 11.03
N TYR A 129 0.74 3.21 10.18
CA TYR A 129 -0.54 2.58 10.53
C TYR A 129 -0.88 1.35 9.72
N LEU A 130 -1.57 0.40 10.37
CA LEU A 130 -2.43 -0.59 9.73
C LEU A 130 -3.87 -0.13 9.89
N LEU A 131 -4.54 0.09 8.78
CA LEU A 131 -5.88 0.66 8.67
C LEU A 131 -6.86 -0.40 8.14
N PHE A 132 -8.12 -0.26 8.51
CA PHE A 132 -9.23 -0.99 7.90
C PHE A 132 -10.25 0.01 7.36
N TYR A 133 -10.49 -0.01 6.07
CA TYR A 133 -11.54 0.76 5.39
C TYR A 133 -12.76 -0.14 5.21
N PRO A 134 -13.89 0.16 5.89
CA PRO A 134 -15.12 -0.61 5.71
C PRO A 134 -15.71 -0.37 4.31
N ASP A 135 -16.27 -1.43 3.73
CA ASP A 135 -17.03 -1.44 2.46
C ASP A 135 -17.96 -2.67 2.52
N ALA A 136 -19.02 -2.57 3.33
CA ALA A 136 -19.87 -3.70 3.64
C ALA A 136 -20.85 -4.02 2.51
N ASP A 137 -21.27 -3.02 1.73
CA ASP A 137 -22.16 -3.19 0.58
C ASP A 137 -21.42 -3.50 -0.72
N ARG A 138 -20.06 -3.41 -0.69
CA ARG A 138 -19.14 -3.75 -1.80
C ARG A 138 -19.39 -2.92 -3.05
N ASP A 139 -19.65 -1.64 -2.85
CA ASP A 139 -19.82 -0.68 -3.93
C ASP A 139 -18.47 -0.08 -4.42
N ASP A 140 -17.35 -0.60 -3.87
CA ASP A 140 -15.97 -0.20 -4.14
C ASP A 140 -15.64 1.22 -3.62
N ARG A 141 -16.32 1.62 -2.53
CA ARG A 141 -16.08 2.87 -1.81
C ARG A 141 -16.06 2.63 -0.30
N PRO A 142 -15.21 3.30 0.46
CA PRO A 142 -15.27 3.21 1.90
C PRO A 142 -16.61 3.73 2.46
N ASP A 143 -17.27 2.97 3.34
CA ASP A 143 -18.51 3.34 4.05
C ASP A 143 -18.31 4.46 5.08
N GLY A 144 -17.08 4.92 5.28
CA GLY A 144 -16.71 5.96 6.23
C GLY A 144 -15.22 6.00 6.54
N ASP A 145 -14.88 6.65 7.65
CA ASP A 145 -13.50 6.80 8.07
C ASP A 145 -12.84 5.45 8.40
N PRO A 146 -11.56 5.28 8.08
CA PRO A 146 -10.86 4.04 8.38
C PRO A 146 -10.63 3.87 9.88
N LYS A 147 -10.64 2.62 10.31
CA LYS A 147 -10.27 2.24 11.67
C LYS A 147 -8.78 1.95 11.75
N VAL A 148 -8.09 2.60 12.71
CA VAL A 148 -6.70 2.27 13.02
C VAL A 148 -6.66 1.00 13.87
N HIS A 149 -6.00 -0.04 13.40
CA HIS A 149 -5.83 -1.30 14.10
C HIS A 149 -4.47 -1.43 14.78
N LEU A 150 -3.42 -0.99 14.10
CA LEU A 150 -2.06 -0.92 14.63
C LEU A 150 -1.44 0.44 14.30
N GLU A 151 -0.57 0.91 15.19
CA GLU A 151 0.23 2.12 15.05
C GLU A 151 1.70 1.85 15.39
N GLY A 152 2.61 2.68 14.88
CA GLY A 152 4.02 2.67 15.27
C GLY A 152 4.94 1.89 14.34
N PHE A 153 4.52 1.61 13.10
CA PHE A 153 5.45 1.15 12.06
C PHE A 153 6.43 2.26 11.70
N GLY A 154 7.71 1.87 11.47
CA GLY A 154 8.76 2.84 11.11
C GLY A 154 8.54 3.46 9.74
N ILE A 155 8.92 4.74 9.60
CA ILE A 155 8.81 5.54 8.38
C ILE A 155 10.12 6.23 8.00
N GLU A 156 11.21 5.92 8.72
CA GLU A 156 12.51 6.59 8.59
C GLU A 156 13.19 6.36 7.24
N ASP A 157 12.80 5.30 6.53
CA ASP A 157 13.26 4.96 5.18
C ASP A 157 12.12 4.35 4.38
N SER A 158 11.62 5.10 3.41
CA SER A 158 10.49 4.70 2.56
C SER A 158 10.74 3.45 1.71
N HIS A 159 12.01 3.04 1.50
CA HIS A 159 12.35 1.78 0.83
C HIS A 159 12.19 0.55 1.75
N SER A 160 12.13 0.75 3.06
CA SER A 160 12.15 -0.32 4.05
C SER A 160 10.90 -0.38 4.93
N ILE A 161 9.90 0.45 4.66
CA ILE A 161 8.66 0.47 5.42
C ILE A 161 7.95 -0.89 5.40
N ALA A 162 7.06 -1.09 6.36
CA ALA A 162 6.22 -2.29 6.39
C ALA A 162 5.43 -2.43 5.09
N ASN A 163 5.40 -3.64 4.50
CA ASN A 163 4.84 -3.91 3.18
C ASN A 163 4.35 -5.36 3.03
N ASN A 164 3.83 -5.69 1.83
CA ASN A 164 3.49 -7.05 1.42
C ASN A 164 2.44 -7.73 2.33
N LEU A 165 1.39 -7.00 2.70
CA LEU A 165 0.29 -7.50 3.54
C LEU A 165 -0.46 -8.63 2.84
N ARG A 166 -0.64 -9.78 3.52
CA ARG A 166 -1.30 -10.97 2.99
C ARG A 166 -2.05 -11.73 4.09
N TRP A 167 -3.12 -12.39 3.72
CA TRP A 167 -3.74 -13.40 4.55
C TRP A 167 -2.92 -14.69 4.54
N GLY A 168 -2.68 -15.24 5.72
CA GLY A 168 -2.20 -16.60 5.86
C GLY A 168 -3.35 -17.63 5.86
N PRO A 169 -3.04 -18.91 5.70
CA PRO A 169 -4.06 -20.00 5.69
C PRO A 169 -4.73 -20.18 7.06
N ASP A 170 -4.19 -19.60 8.09
CA ASP A 170 -4.68 -19.60 9.48
C ASP A 170 -5.62 -18.42 9.80
N GLY A 171 -5.91 -17.55 8.81
CA GLY A 171 -6.75 -16.37 8.98
C GLY A 171 -6.05 -15.19 9.67
N TRP A 172 -4.72 -15.21 9.75
CA TRP A 172 -3.94 -14.05 10.21
C TRP A 172 -3.43 -13.22 9.04
N LEU A 173 -3.30 -11.93 9.25
CA LEU A 173 -2.56 -11.03 8.34
C LEU A 173 -1.07 -11.16 8.61
N TYR A 174 -0.30 -11.32 7.56
CA TYR A 174 1.16 -11.33 7.56
C TYR A 174 1.71 -10.19 6.72
N ALA A 175 2.79 -9.59 7.16
CA ALA A 175 3.54 -8.64 6.37
C ALA A 175 5.01 -8.61 6.80
N ALA A 176 5.82 -7.88 6.05
CA ALA A 176 7.24 -7.74 6.32
C ALA A 176 7.62 -6.26 6.47
N GLN A 177 8.77 -5.99 7.05
CA GLN A 177 9.46 -4.71 6.96
C GLN A 177 10.92 -4.91 6.59
N GLY A 178 11.53 -3.89 6.01
CA GLY A 178 12.94 -3.92 5.63
C GLY A 178 13.89 -3.58 6.77
N SER A 179 15.19 -3.47 6.42
CA SER A 179 16.29 -3.41 7.39
C SER A 179 16.52 -2.04 8.02
N THR A 180 16.05 -0.98 7.40
CA THR A 180 16.43 0.41 7.76
C THR A 180 15.33 1.19 8.46
N VAL A 181 14.33 0.51 9.03
CA VAL A 181 13.30 1.12 9.87
C VAL A 181 13.26 0.50 11.26
N THR A 182 12.79 1.28 12.24
CA THR A 182 12.53 0.82 13.60
C THR A 182 11.06 0.97 13.92
N SER A 183 10.37 -0.15 14.11
CA SER A 183 8.95 -0.16 14.46
C SER A 183 8.76 -0.36 15.96
N ARG A 184 7.74 0.30 16.52
CA ARG A 184 7.24 0.15 17.89
C ARG A 184 5.73 -0.02 17.84
N VAL A 185 5.31 -1.21 17.41
CA VAL A 185 3.94 -1.50 17.03
C VAL A 185 3.08 -1.84 18.25
N ARG A 186 1.90 -1.22 18.32
CA ARG A 186 0.88 -1.51 19.33
C ARG A 186 -0.53 -1.27 18.76
N ARG A 187 -1.54 -1.71 19.48
CA ARG A 187 -2.93 -1.30 19.24
C ARG A 187 -3.14 0.13 19.76
N PRO A 188 -3.94 0.97 19.09
CA PRO A 188 -4.27 2.30 19.60
C PRO A 188 -4.84 2.23 21.04
N GLY A 189 -4.36 3.13 21.90
CA GLY A 189 -4.77 3.17 23.32
C GLY A 189 -4.25 2.05 24.20
N ALA A 190 -3.43 1.12 23.70
CA ALA A 190 -2.86 0.06 24.52
C ALA A 190 -1.90 0.61 25.57
N THR A 191 -2.03 0.10 26.80
CA THR A 191 -1.14 0.43 27.92
C THR A 191 0.06 -0.51 28.03
N THR A 192 0.04 -1.63 27.31
CA THR A 192 1.16 -2.57 27.23
C THR A 192 2.30 -2.00 26.42
N PRO A 193 3.57 -2.35 26.72
CA PRO A 193 4.70 -1.94 25.90
C PRO A 193 4.50 -2.36 24.44
N PRO A 194 4.94 -1.53 23.47
CA PRO A 194 4.88 -1.88 22.07
C PRO A 194 5.79 -3.07 21.74
N VAL A 195 5.42 -3.84 20.73
CA VAL A 195 6.31 -4.83 20.12
C VAL A 195 7.34 -4.07 19.30
N MET A 196 8.62 -4.28 19.62
CA MET A 196 9.73 -3.56 18.98
C MET A 196 10.44 -4.43 17.95
N SER A 197 10.70 -3.87 16.79
CA SER A 197 11.53 -4.45 15.76
C SER A 197 12.53 -3.42 15.25
N THR A 198 13.82 -3.79 15.25
CA THR A 198 14.94 -2.97 14.77
C THR A 198 15.54 -3.62 13.53
N GLY A 199 14.97 -3.38 12.37
CA GLY A 199 15.41 -3.97 11.12
C GLY A 199 14.38 -4.93 10.51
N GLN A 200 14.85 -5.79 9.59
CA GLN A 200 13.95 -6.67 8.85
C GLN A 200 13.27 -7.69 9.77
N CYS A 201 11.98 -7.87 9.55
CA CYS A 201 11.22 -8.93 10.19
C CYS A 201 9.96 -9.26 9.37
N ILE A 202 9.40 -10.43 9.66
CA ILE A 202 8.02 -10.78 9.31
C ILE A 202 7.20 -10.65 10.59
N TRP A 203 6.05 -10.03 10.49
CA TRP A 203 5.10 -9.90 11.58
C TRP A 203 3.73 -10.44 11.17
N SER A 204 2.93 -10.77 12.16
CA SER A 204 1.55 -11.21 11.96
C SER A 204 0.59 -10.48 12.88
N TYR A 205 -0.63 -10.33 12.44
CA TYR A 205 -1.71 -9.70 13.18
C TYR A 205 -3.00 -10.51 13.01
N GLN A 206 -3.64 -10.84 14.13
CA GLN A 206 -4.98 -11.42 14.12
C GLN A 206 -6.00 -10.29 14.30
N PRO A 207 -6.80 -9.99 13.28
CA PRO A 207 -7.93 -9.09 13.41
C PRO A 207 -8.94 -9.59 14.44
N PRO A 208 -9.69 -8.69 15.10
CA PRO A 208 -10.71 -9.06 16.08
C PRO A 208 -11.93 -9.74 15.44
#